data_30f45fcb75237f7824183edadec7a3ab
#
_entry.id   30f45fcb75237f7824183edadec7a3ab
#
_cell.length_a   1.000
_cell.length_b   1.000
_cell.length_c   1.000
_cell.angle_alpha   90.00
_cell.angle_beta   90.00
_cell.angle_gamma   90.00
#
_symmetry.space_group_name_H-M   'P 1'
#
loop_
_entity.id
_entity.type
_entity.pdbx_description
1 polymer ?
#
loop_
_entity_poly.entity_id
_entity_poly.type
_entity_poly.pdbx_seq_one_letter_code
_entity_poly.pdbx_strand_id
1 'polypeptide(L)'
;MKLLTLIQRKNLKKKMTKLENENGFIGHLTELRKRLIYSFFFLILFFIGCYFFAENLYGFLVEPYAKAVKNDTIQRRLIFTALQETFLTYLKVSFFTAFFITFPFILMQVWKFIAPGLYKHEKIAILPYLILTPVLFLLGGMLVYYLIMPLAIKFFLSFESTGMSTNLPIQLEAKVNEYLSLVMKLIFAFGLSFQLPVVLSLLARVGVVDSKFLKERRKYVVIIIFAAAAILTPPDPITQIGLAIPLLILYELSIISVNIIEKKVNKNA
;
A
#
# COMPACT_ATOMS: atom_id res chain seq x y z
N MET A 1 15.19 37.14 50.57
CA MET A 1 16.17 36.87 49.50
C MET A 1 16.11 35.44 48.92
N LYS A 2 16.03 34.36 49.71
CA LYS A 2 15.95 32.95 49.21
C LYS A 2 14.69 32.58 48.38
N LEU A 3 13.54 33.23 48.59
CA LEU A 3 12.30 32.95 47.84
C LEU A 3 12.33 33.47 46.39
N LEU A 4 12.93 34.64 46.15
CA LEU A 4 13.09 35.25 44.82
C LEU A 4 14.02 34.42 43.93
N THR A 5 15.10 33.85 44.49
CA THR A 5 16.00 32.96 43.76
C THR A 5 15.36 31.63 43.37
N LEU A 6 14.43 31.10 44.17
CA LEU A 6 13.68 29.87 43.86
C LEU A 6 12.67 30.10 42.73
N ILE A 7 11.98 31.23 42.73
CA ILE A 7 11.00 31.60 41.65
C ILE A 7 11.73 31.82 40.32
N GLN A 8 12.87 32.54 40.34
CA GLN A 8 13.72 32.72 39.16
C GLN A 8 14.25 31.38 38.60
N ARG A 9 14.75 30.49 39.47
CA ARG A 9 15.18 29.15 39.03
C ARG A 9 14.05 28.30 38.44
N LYS A 10 12.83 28.39 38.98
CA LYS A 10 11.66 27.68 38.45
C LYS A 10 11.23 28.23 37.10
N ASN A 11 11.27 29.55 36.90
CA ASN A 11 10.96 30.20 35.64
C ASN A 11 12.02 29.91 34.56
N LEU A 12 13.31 29.93 34.92
CA LEU A 12 14.41 29.53 34.02
C LEU A 12 14.32 28.06 33.62
N LYS A 13 14.04 27.14 34.55
CA LYS A 13 13.81 25.73 34.20
C LYS A 13 12.62 25.54 33.25
N LYS A 14 11.51 26.25 33.47
CA LYS A 14 10.33 26.19 32.61
C LYS A 14 10.60 26.77 31.23
N LYS A 15 11.44 27.81 31.15
CA LYS A 15 11.85 28.41 29.86
C LYS A 15 12.86 27.52 29.12
N MET A 16 13.77 26.86 29.83
CA MET A 16 14.70 25.89 29.21
C MET A 16 13.99 24.63 28.69
N THR A 17 13.08 24.04 29.48
CA THR A 17 12.26 22.90 29.00
C THR A 17 11.37 23.25 27.81
N LYS A 18 10.87 24.50 27.73
CA LYS A 18 10.11 24.97 26.58
C LYS A 18 10.98 25.10 25.33
N LEU A 19 12.21 25.66 25.48
CA LEU A 19 13.19 25.79 24.39
C LEU A 19 13.74 24.42 23.94
N GLU A 20 13.94 23.48 24.85
CA GLU A 20 14.35 22.10 24.53
C GLU A 20 13.26 21.36 23.76
N ASN A 21 11.97 21.53 24.14
CA ASN A 21 10.84 20.94 23.42
C ASN A 21 10.65 21.58 22.03
N GLU A 22 10.79 22.91 21.90
CA GLU A 22 10.70 23.61 20.60
C GLU A 22 11.87 23.18 19.70
N ASN A 23 13.09 23.08 20.20
CA ASN A 23 14.25 22.59 19.44
C ASN A 23 14.11 21.11 19.07
N GLY A 24 13.54 20.29 19.95
CA GLY A 24 13.22 18.88 19.67
C GLY A 24 12.19 18.73 18.54
N PHE A 25 11.13 19.53 18.56
CA PHE A 25 10.08 19.53 17.52
C PHE A 25 10.61 20.02 16.17
N ILE A 26 11.37 21.13 16.17
CA ILE A 26 11.99 21.68 14.94
C ILE A 26 13.01 20.69 14.38
N GLY A 27 13.79 20.02 15.23
CA GLY A 27 14.73 18.97 14.84
C GLY A 27 14.00 17.80 14.15
N HIS A 28 12.86 17.39 14.70
CA HIS A 28 12.05 16.31 14.16
C HIS A 28 11.44 16.67 12.80
N LEU A 29 10.94 17.90 12.64
CA LEU A 29 10.45 18.42 11.36
C LEU A 29 11.56 18.51 10.30
N THR A 30 12.76 18.92 10.72
CA THR A 30 13.93 18.99 9.82
C THR A 30 14.34 17.58 9.35
N GLU A 31 14.27 16.59 10.23
CA GLU A 31 14.52 15.19 9.87
C GLU A 31 13.47 14.67 8.89
N LEU A 32 12.17 14.95 9.11
CA LEU A 32 11.09 14.60 8.20
C LEU A 32 11.32 15.19 6.81
N ARG A 33 11.62 16.49 6.73
CA ARG A 33 11.93 17.18 5.48
C ARG A 33 13.08 16.50 4.72
N LYS A 34 14.17 16.22 5.42
CA LYS A 34 15.35 15.56 4.82
C LYS A 34 14.99 14.18 4.25
N ARG A 35 14.23 13.38 4.98
CA ARG A 35 13.79 12.04 4.55
C ARG A 35 12.84 12.10 3.35
N LEU A 36 11.91 13.08 3.32
CA LEU A 36 11.03 13.32 2.19
C LEU A 36 11.80 13.72 0.93
N ILE A 37 12.79 14.60 1.06
CA ILE A 37 13.65 15.02 -0.07
C ILE A 37 14.40 13.82 -0.65
N TYR A 38 14.96 12.94 0.19
CA TYR A 38 15.62 11.72 -0.28
C TYR A 38 14.64 10.78 -0.98
N SER A 39 13.46 10.56 -0.41
CA SER A 39 12.43 9.71 -1.02
C SER A 39 12.00 10.25 -2.39
N PHE A 40 11.81 11.56 -2.49
CA PHE A 40 11.44 12.22 -3.75
C PHE A 40 12.55 12.17 -4.80
N PHE A 41 13.80 12.34 -4.39
CA PHE A 41 14.95 12.22 -5.28
C PHE A 41 15.05 10.81 -5.87
N PHE A 42 14.91 9.76 -5.05
CA PHE A 42 14.89 8.39 -5.53
C PHE A 42 13.71 8.12 -6.46
N LEU A 43 12.52 8.66 -6.13
CA LEU A 43 11.35 8.52 -6.99
C LEU A 43 11.59 9.10 -8.38
N ILE A 44 12.16 10.31 -8.46
CA ILE A 44 12.49 10.95 -9.76
C ILE A 44 13.53 10.13 -10.52
N LEU A 45 14.58 9.67 -9.84
CA LEU A 45 15.64 8.86 -10.46
C LEU A 45 15.05 7.57 -11.06
N PHE A 46 14.24 6.84 -10.31
CA PHE A 46 13.57 5.63 -10.80
C PHE A 46 12.55 5.95 -11.89
N PHE A 47 11.84 7.08 -11.79
CA PHE A 47 10.89 7.49 -12.83
C PHE A 47 11.57 7.71 -14.19
N ILE A 48 12.70 8.42 -14.20
CA ILE A 48 13.49 8.60 -15.43
C ILE A 48 13.94 7.24 -15.97
N GLY A 49 14.47 6.36 -15.12
CA GLY A 49 14.86 5.00 -15.53
C GLY A 49 13.68 4.20 -16.10
N CYS A 50 12.54 4.17 -15.41
CA CYS A 50 11.35 3.46 -15.86
C CYS A 50 10.79 4.01 -17.17
N TYR A 51 10.93 5.30 -17.42
CA TYR A 51 10.43 5.92 -18.66
C TYR A 51 11.23 5.41 -19.89
N PHE A 52 12.53 5.16 -19.77
CA PHE A 52 13.30 4.53 -20.85
C PHE A 52 12.84 3.10 -21.18
N PHE A 53 12.24 2.40 -20.22
CA PHE A 53 11.72 1.04 -20.37
C PHE A 53 10.18 1.00 -20.40
N ALA A 54 9.52 2.12 -20.72
CA ALA A 54 8.07 2.26 -20.64
C ALA A 54 7.31 1.20 -21.47
N GLU A 55 7.80 0.86 -22.65
CA GLU A 55 7.20 -0.15 -23.53
C GLU A 55 7.27 -1.55 -22.92
N ASN A 56 8.40 -1.92 -22.33
CA ASN A 56 8.58 -3.22 -21.66
C ASN A 56 7.65 -3.31 -20.43
N LEU A 57 7.56 -2.23 -19.64
CA LEU A 57 6.70 -2.15 -18.47
C LEU A 57 5.21 -2.23 -18.84
N TYR A 58 4.84 -1.55 -19.92
CA TYR A 58 3.51 -1.67 -20.51
C TYR A 58 3.21 -3.12 -20.91
N GLY A 59 4.11 -3.77 -21.67
CA GLY A 59 3.99 -5.16 -22.08
C GLY A 59 3.81 -6.10 -20.87
N PHE A 60 4.60 -5.91 -19.82
CA PHE A 60 4.47 -6.67 -18.58
C PHE A 60 3.09 -6.50 -17.93
N LEU A 61 2.57 -5.28 -17.79
CA LEU A 61 1.26 -5.05 -17.18
C LEU A 61 0.08 -5.54 -18.04
N VAL A 62 0.24 -5.62 -19.36
CA VAL A 62 -0.77 -6.13 -20.29
C VAL A 62 -0.72 -7.66 -20.41
N GLU A 63 0.37 -8.30 -20.03
CA GLU A 63 0.55 -9.74 -20.18
C GLU A 63 -0.57 -10.60 -19.56
N PRO A 64 -1.15 -10.29 -18.37
CA PRO A 64 -2.28 -11.06 -17.83
C PRO A 64 -3.50 -11.05 -18.77
N TYR A 65 -3.78 -9.92 -19.43
CA TYR A 65 -4.84 -9.82 -20.43
C TYR A 65 -4.50 -10.64 -21.67
N ALA A 66 -3.29 -10.48 -22.21
CA ALA A 66 -2.84 -11.22 -23.39
C ALA A 66 -2.88 -12.74 -23.16
N LYS A 67 -2.51 -13.22 -21.97
CA LYS A 67 -2.58 -14.65 -21.60
C LYS A 67 -4.03 -15.14 -21.50
N ALA A 68 -4.93 -14.32 -20.96
CA ALA A 68 -6.33 -14.70 -20.79
C ALA A 68 -7.05 -14.87 -22.13
N VAL A 69 -6.68 -14.08 -23.15
CA VAL A 69 -7.32 -14.08 -24.49
C VAL A 69 -6.55 -14.91 -25.53
N LYS A 70 -5.42 -15.50 -25.18
CA LYS A 70 -4.53 -16.21 -26.13
C LYS A 70 -5.19 -17.37 -26.89
N ASN A 71 -6.14 -18.05 -26.25
CA ASN A 71 -6.82 -19.22 -26.81
C ASN A 71 -8.16 -18.88 -27.48
N ASP A 72 -8.52 -17.60 -27.58
CA ASP A 72 -9.75 -17.19 -28.21
C ASP A 72 -9.63 -17.27 -29.76
N THR A 73 -10.69 -17.69 -30.40
CA THR A 73 -10.81 -17.70 -31.88
C THR A 73 -10.95 -16.29 -32.47
N ILE A 74 -11.27 -15.30 -31.63
CA ILE A 74 -11.48 -13.91 -32.02
C ILE A 74 -10.17 -13.14 -31.78
N GLN A 75 -9.71 -12.43 -32.82
CA GLN A 75 -8.52 -11.57 -32.67
C GLN A 75 -8.86 -10.34 -31.83
N ARG A 76 -8.38 -10.33 -30.59
CA ARG A 76 -8.64 -9.26 -29.63
C ARG A 76 -7.54 -8.22 -29.64
N ARG A 77 -7.91 -6.97 -29.36
CA ARG A 77 -6.99 -5.84 -29.30
C ARG A 77 -7.36 -4.92 -28.13
N LEU A 78 -6.37 -4.23 -27.62
CA LEU A 78 -6.60 -3.06 -26.75
C LEU A 78 -6.73 -1.83 -27.66
N ILE A 79 -7.70 -0.98 -27.36
CA ILE A 79 -7.96 0.23 -28.15
C ILE A 79 -7.57 1.48 -27.36
N PHE A 80 -7.17 2.53 -28.07
CA PHE A 80 -7.08 3.88 -27.54
C PHE A 80 -7.99 4.80 -28.34
N THR A 81 -8.59 5.78 -27.66
CA THR A 81 -9.64 6.63 -28.25
C THR A 81 -9.21 8.08 -28.39
N ALA A 82 -8.08 8.47 -27.82
CA ALA A 82 -7.52 9.81 -27.91
C ALA A 82 -6.05 9.77 -28.36
N LEU A 83 -5.62 10.72 -29.17
CA LEU A 83 -4.26 10.77 -29.74
C LEU A 83 -3.16 10.79 -28.67
N GLN A 84 -3.39 11.51 -27.57
CA GLN A 84 -2.44 11.61 -26.47
C GLN A 84 -2.50 10.44 -25.48
N GLU A 85 -3.47 9.54 -25.62
CA GLU A 85 -3.72 8.47 -24.63
C GLU A 85 -2.52 7.55 -24.45
N THR A 86 -1.87 7.13 -25.52
CA THR A 86 -0.71 6.23 -25.48
C THR A 86 0.47 6.89 -24.77
N PHE A 87 0.77 8.15 -25.08
CA PHE A 87 1.84 8.90 -24.43
C PHE A 87 1.60 9.05 -22.92
N LEU A 88 0.39 9.50 -22.54
CA LEU A 88 0.01 9.66 -21.14
C LEU A 88 0.00 8.32 -20.40
N THR A 89 -0.35 7.24 -21.08
CA THR A 89 -0.33 5.89 -20.51
C THR A 89 1.09 5.44 -20.20
N TYR A 90 2.04 5.62 -21.10
CA TYR A 90 3.45 5.32 -20.84
C TYR A 90 4.01 6.13 -19.68
N LEU A 91 3.63 7.40 -19.59
CA LEU A 91 4.02 8.27 -18.48
C LEU A 91 3.44 7.80 -17.14
N LYS A 92 2.14 7.41 -17.13
CA LYS A 92 1.49 6.84 -15.95
C LYS A 92 2.10 5.50 -15.52
N VAL A 93 2.36 4.59 -16.46
CA VAL A 93 2.96 3.28 -16.18
C VAL A 93 4.37 3.46 -15.61
N SER A 94 5.17 4.35 -16.20
CA SER A 94 6.52 4.65 -15.72
C SER A 94 6.51 5.23 -14.32
N PHE A 95 5.62 6.20 -14.06
CA PHE A 95 5.46 6.80 -12.74
C PHE A 95 4.98 5.78 -11.69
N PHE A 96 3.98 4.98 -12.05
CA PHE A 96 3.47 3.92 -11.18
C PHE A 96 4.56 2.92 -10.83
N THR A 97 5.31 2.43 -11.83
CA THR A 97 6.37 1.44 -11.60
C THR A 97 7.50 2.03 -10.77
N ALA A 98 7.92 3.26 -11.06
CA ALA A 98 8.91 3.97 -10.25
C ALA A 98 8.44 4.13 -8.79
N PHE A 99 7.18 4.52 -8.60
CA PHE A 99 6.60 4.65 -7.28
C PHE A 99 6.50 3.29 -6.56
N PHE A 100 6.08 2.24 -7.27
CA PHE A 100 5.98 0.88 -6.73
C PHE A 100 7.35 0.35 -6.27
N ILE A 101 8.41 0.55 -7.06
CA ILE A 101 9.78 0.17 -6.70
C ILE A 101 10.32 1.00 -5.55
N THR A 102 10.02 2.31 -5.52
CA THR A 102 10.50 3.24 -4.49
C THR A 102 9.71 3.11 -3.19
N PHE A 103 8.47 2.62 -3.23
CA PHE A 103 7.56 2.59 -2.09
C PHE A 103 8.12 1.84 -0.87
N PRO A 104 8.72 0.64 -0.98
CA PRO A 104 9.39 -0.01 0.13
C PRO A 104 10.47 0.86 0.78
N PHE A 105 11.21 1.60 -0.03
CA PHE A 105 12.22 2.55 0.44
C PHE A 105 11.59 3.73 1.18
N ILE A 106 10.49 4.28 0.65
CA ILE A 106 9.70 5.34 1.30
C ILE A 106 9.21 4.85 2.66
N LEU A 107 8.63 3.66 2.73
CA LEU A 107 8.19 3.06 3.99
C LEU A 107 9.33 2.89 4.98
N MET A 108 10.51 2.45 4.54
CA MET A 108 11.69 2.38 5.41
C MET A 108 12.09 3.76 5.97
N GLN A 109 11.98 4.82 5.18
CA GLN A 109 12.24 6.19 5.66
C GLN A 109 11.19 6.64 6.69
N VAL A 110 9.92 6.32 6.46
CA VAL A 110 8.83 6.58 7.41
C VAL A 110 9.09 5.83 8.73
N TRP A 111 9.44 4.55 8.68
CA TRP A 111 9.77 3.77 9.89
C TRP A 111 10.98 4.33 10.64
N LYS A 112 12.03 4.71 9.94
CA LYS A 112 13.21 5.35 10.54
C LYS A 112 12.88 6.70 11.18
N PHE A 113 11.87 7.42 10.68
CA PHE A 113 11.39 8.65 11.27
C PHE A 113 10.59 8.39 12.56
N ILE A 114 9.78 7.34 12.60
CA ILE A 114 8.99 6.96 13.78
C ILE A 114 9.87 6.32 14.86
N ALA A 115 10.92 5.60 14.49
CA ALA A 115 11.81 4.86 15.39
C ALA A 115 12.48 5.68 16.52
N PRO A 116 12.87 6.97 16.35
CA PRO A 116 13.42 7.76 17.47
C PRO A 116 12.42 8.00 18.61
N GLY A 117 11.12 7.98 18.33
CA GLY A 117 10.06 8.08 19.33
C GLY A 117 9.88 6.83 20.20
N LEU A 118 10.51 5.71 19.83
CA LEU A 118 10.45 4.45 20.59
C LEU A 118 11.63 4.32 21.55
N TYR A 119 11.44 3.59 22.67
CA TYR A 119 12.50 3.35 23.66
C TYR A 119 13.71 2.63 23.06
N LYS A 120 14.92 2.88 23.61
CA LYS A 120 16.18 2.34 23.08
C LYS A 120 16.20 0.81 22.92
N HIS A 121 15.49 0.07 23.78
CA HIS A 121 15.37 -1.40 23.71
C HIS A 121 14.47 -1.89 22.57
N GLU A 122 13.60 -1.04 22.02
CA GLU A 122 12.66 -1.40 20.97
C GLU A 122 13.22 -1.23 19.56
N LYS A 123 14.35 -0.51 19.41
CA LYS A 123 14.98 -0.27 18.09
C LYS A 123 15.41 -1.57 17.38
N ILE A 124 15.92 -2.56 18.10
CA ILE A 124 16.28 -3.87 17.54
C ILE A 124 15.03 -4.63 17.09
N ALA A 125 13.93 -4.42 17.79
CA ALA A 125 12.66 -5.05 17.50
C ALA A 125 11.96 -4.50 16.24
N ILE A 126 12.41 -3.36 15.69
CA ILE A 126 11.87 -2.77 14.44
C ILE A 126 12.53 -3.41 13.21
N LEU A 127 13.75 -3.93 13.33
CA LEU A 127 14.50 -4.48 12.19
C LEU A 127 13.73 -5.54 11.39
N PRO A 128 13.04 -6.54 12.00
CA PRO A 128 12.25 -7.50 11.23
C PRO A 128 11.10 -6.85 10.45
N TYR A 129 10.50 -5.77 10.95
CA TYR A 129 9.44 -5.05 10.23
C TYR A 129 9.97 -4.27 9.03
N LEU A 130 11.20 -3.74 9.11
CA LEU A 130 11.86 -3.09 7.98
C LEU A 130 12.08 -4.05 6.80
N ILE A 131 12.37 -5.33 7.07
CA ILE A 131 12.53 -6.35 6.05
C ILE A 131 11.17 -6.88 5.57
N LEU A 132 10.23 -7.10 6.51
CA LEU A 132 8.92 -7.64 6.20
C LEU A 132 8.07 -6.69 5.35
N THR A 133 8.18 -5.39 5.56
CA THR A 133 7.46 -4.34 4.83
C THR A 133 7.63 -4.46 3.30
N PRO A 134 8.84 -4.42 2.71
CA PRO A 134 9.00 -4.57 1.27
C PRO A 134 8.53 -5.94 0.76
N VAL A 135 8.78 -7.01 1.51
CA VAL A 135 8.36 -8.36 1.12
C VAL A 135 6.84 -8.46 1.04
N LEU A 136 6.11 -8.01 2.05
CA LEU A 136 4.65 -8.01 2.04
C LEU A 136 4.08 -7.11 0.96
N PHE A 137 4.68 -5.96 0.71
CA PHE A 137 4.24 -5.06 -0.36
C PHE A 137 4.32 -5.73 -1.73
N LEU A 138 5.45 -6.37 -2.03
CA LEU A 138 5.64 -7.11 -3.27
C LEU A 138 4.69 -8.32 -3.37
N LEU A 139 4.49 -9.06 -2.28
CA LEU A 139 3.53 -10.18 -2.25
C LEU A 139 2.09 -9.72 -2.55
N GLY A 140 1.67 -8.56 -2.03
CA GLY A 140 0.38 -7.97 -2.35
C GLY A 140 0.24 -7.66 -3.85
N GLY A 141 1.26 -7.06 -4.46
CA GLY A 141 1.28 -6.79 -5.90
C GLY A 141 1.29 -8.07 -6.74
N MET A 142 2.08 -9.08 -6.34
CA MET A 142 2.12 -10.39 -7.02
C MET A 142 0.77 -11.11 -6.95
N LEU A 143 0.09 -11.07 -5.82
CA LEU A 143 -1.23 -11.69 -5.68
C LEU A 143 -2.23 -11.10 -6.66
N VAL A 144 -2.23 -9.78 -6.82
CA VAL A 144 -3.09 -9.12 -7.83
C VAL A 144 -2.71 -9.57 -9.22
N TYR A 145 -1.44 -9.50 -9.57
CA TYR A 145 -0.96 -9.76 -10.93
C TYR A 145 -1.21 -11.20 -11.37
N TYR A 146 -0.91 -12.19 -10.51
CA TYR A 146 -0.99 -13.62 -10.86
C TYR A 146 -2.32 -14.27 -10.54
N LEU A 147 -3.11 -13.74 -9.60
CA LEU A 147 -4.36 -14.36 -9.17
C LEU A 147 -5.58 -13.49 -9.50
N ILE A 148 -5.64 -12.26 -9.00
CA ILE A 148 -6.85 -11.44 -9.09
C ILE A 148 -7.11 -11.00 -10.54
N MET A 149 -6.09 -10.51 -11.25
CA MET A 149 -6.25 -10.02 -12.62
C MET A 149 -6.70 -11.10 -13.61
N PRO A 150 -6.10 -12.31 -13.64
CA PRO A 150 -6.61 -13.39 -14.52
C PRO A 150 -8.05 -13.79 -14.21
N LEU A 151 -8.45 -13.82 -12.93
CA LEU A 151 -9.83 -14.12 -12.54
C LEU A 151 -10.80 -13.02 -12.99
N ALA A 152 -10.44 -11.76 -12.77
CA ALA A 152 -11.23 -10.60 -13.19
C ALA A 152 -11.43 -10.57 -14.71
N ILE A 153 -10.37 -10.77 -15.49
CA ILE A 153 -10.44 -10.75 -16.94
C ILE A 153 -11.36 -11.87 -17.44
N LYS A 154 -11.20 -13.10 -16.93
CA LYS A 154 -12.08 -14.23 -17.30
C LYS A 154 -13.53 -13.94 -16.97
N PHE A 155 -13.79 -13.31 -15.83
CA PHE A 155 -15.15 -12.92 -15.45
C PHE A 155 -15.73 -11.90 -16.42
N PHE A 156 -15.02 -10.82 -16.77
CA PHE A 156 -15.52 -9.84 -17.73
C PHE A 156 -15.73 -10.43 -19.13
N LEU A 157 -14.86 -11.34 -19.56
CA LEU A 157 -15.01 -12.05 -20.83
C LEU A 157 -16.23 -12.98 -20.83
N SER A 158 -16.70 -13.46 -19.69
CA SER A 158 -17.89 -14.31 -19.61
C SER A 158 -19.21 -13.60 -19.96
N PHE A 159 -19.23 -12.27 -19.97
CA PHE A 159 -20.40 -11.47 -20.41
C PHE A 159 -20.49 -11.28 -21.92
N GLU A 160 -19.51 -11.74 -22.68
CA GLU A 160 -19.57 -11.69 -24.13
C GLU A 160 -20.61 -12.66 -24.70
N SER A 161 -21.25 -12.24 -25.77
CA SER A 161 -22.20 -13.07 -26.48
C SER A 161 -22.00 -12.97 -27.99
N THR A 162 -22.15 -14.11 -28.66
CA THR A 162 -22.06 -14.21 -30.13
C THR A 162 -23.32 -13.69 -30.87
N GLY A 163 -24.29 -13.17 -30.11
CA GLY A 163 -25.51 -12.62 -30.68
C GLY A 163 -26.58 -13.68 -31.07
N MET A 164 -26.38 -14.98 -30.77
CA MET A 164 -27.36 -16.01 -31.09
C MET A 164 -28.73 -15.79 -30.43
N SER A 165 -28.76 -15.14 -29.24
CA SER A 165 -30.00 -14.86 -28.50
C SER A 165 -30.49 -13.42 -28.65
N THR A 166 -29.69 -12.48 -29.10
CA THR A 166 -29.99 -11.03 -29.06
C THR A 166 -29.84 -10.33 -30.40
N ASN A 167 -29.54 -11.05 -31.48
CA ASN A 167 -29.28 -10.54 -32.85
C ASN A 167 -28.10 -9.53 -32.95
N LEU A 168 -27.48 -9.15 -31.83
CA LEU A 168 -26.30 -8.27 -31.78
C LEU A 168 -25.20 -8.92 -30.93
N PRO A 169 -23.99 -9.08 -31.46
CA PRO A 169 -22.86 -9.60 -30.68
C PRO A 169 -22.42 -8.55 -29.66
N ILE A 170 -22.12 -9.01 -28.43
CA ILE A 170 -21.48 -8.19 -27.37
C ILE A 170 -20.06 -8.67 -27.26
N GLN A 171 -19.08 -7.80 -27.54
CA GLN A 171 -17.66 -8.09 -27.46
C GLN A 171 -16.95 -7.06 -26.57
N LEU A 172 -16.05 -7.50 -25.73
CA LEU A 172 -15.24 -6.62 -24.88
C LEU A 172 -14.11 -5.99 -25.71
N GLU A 173 -14.19 -4.69 -25.94
CA GLU A 173 -13.08 -3.88 -26.44
C GLU A 173 -12.50 -3.04 -25.30
N ALA A 174 -11.45 -3.55 -24.66
CA ALA A 174 -10.88 -2.90 -23.50
C ALA A 174 -10.01 -1.69 -23.94
N LYS A 175 -10.26 -0.52 -23.31
CA LYS A 175 -9.41 0.66 -23.49
C LYS A 175 -8.12 0.52 -22.70
N VAL A 176 -7.00 0.83 -23.34
CA VAL A 176 -5.65 0.76 -22.74
C VAL A 176 -5.57 1.47 -21.41
N ASN A 177 -6.00 2.74 -21.37
CA ASN A 177 -5.89 3.56 -20.17
C ASN A 177 -6.79 3.06 -19.03
N GLU A 178 -7.99 2.54 -19.32
CA GLU A 178 -8.91 2.02 -18.30
C GLU A 178 -8.38 0.72 -17.70
N TYR A 179 -7.95 -0.20 -18.55
CA TYR A 179 -7.36 -1.48 -18.14
C TYR A 179 -6.13 -1.25 -17.23
N LEU A 180 -5.16 -0.47 -17.70
CA LEU A 180 -3.94 -0.22 -16.92
C LEU A 180 -4.21 0.56 -15.64
N SER A 181 -5.15 1.51 -15.66
CA SER A 181 -5.55 2.23 -14.45
C SER A 181 -6.15 1.29 -13.40
N LEU A 182 -6.95 0.31 -13.82
CA LEU A 182 -7.50 -0.72 -12.94
C LEU A 182 -6.39 -1.59 -12.36
N VAL A 183 -5.50 -2.13 -13.21
CA VAL A 183 -4.37 -2.98 -12.79
C VAL A 183 -3.50 -2.26 -11.77
N MET A 184 -3.08 -1.03 -12.09
CA MET A 184 -2.21 -0.23 -11.21
C MET A 184 -2.88 0.10 -9.88
N LYS A 185 -4.17 0.48 -9.87
CA LYS A 185 -4.93 0.73 -8.65
C LYS A 185 -4.98 -0.51 -7.76
N LEU A 186 -5.30 -1.68 -8.33
CA LEU A 186 -5.40 -2.92 -7.58
C LEU A 186 -4.03 -3.33 -7.01
N ILE A 187 -2.97 -3.33 -7.82
CA ILE A 187 -1.62 -3.68 -7.36
C ILE A 187 -1.20 -2.79 -6.17
N PHE A 188 -1.44 -1.49 -6.27
CA PHE A 188 -1.07 -0.55 -5.22
C PHE A 188 -1.94 -0.73 -3.96
N ALA A 189 -3.25 -0.88 -4.13
CA ALA A 189 -4.18 -1.07 -3.02
C ALA A 189 -3.86 -2.36 -2.23
N PHE A 190 -3.57 -3.46 -2.92
CA PHE A 190 -3.16 -4.69 -2.26
C PHE A 190 -1.78 -4.58 -1.61
N GLY A 191 -0.81 -3.97 -2.30
CA GLY A 191 0.50 -3.71 -1.72
C GLY A 191 0.40 -2.95 -0.40
N LEU A 192 -0.43 -1.89 -0.35
CA LEU A 192 -0.73 -1.16 0.89
C LEU A 192 -1.45 -2.01 1.92
N SER A 193 -2.45 -2.76 1.51
CA SER A 193 -3.26 -3.58 2.43
C SER A 193 -2.43 -4.69 3.08
N PHE A 194 -1.44 -5.21 2.38
CA PHE A 194 -0.49 -6.18 2.93
C PHE A 194 0.41 -5.59 4.02
N GLN A 195 0.41 -4.25 4.22
CA GLN A 195 1.07 -3.62 5.36
C GLN A 195 0.26 -3.72 6.66
N LEU A 196 -1.01 -4.13 6.63
CA LEU A 196 -1.85 -4.23 7.83
C LEU A 196 -1.19 -5.02 8.97
N PRO A 197 -0.61 -6.23 8.76
CA PRO A 197 0.03 -6.96 9.83
C PRO A 197 1.22 -6.22 10.45
N VAL A 198 1.99 -5.49 9.64
CA VAL A 198 3.14 -4.71 10.10
C VAL A 198 2.67 -3.51 10.94
N VAL A 199 1.72 -2.74 10.42
CA VAL A 199 1.18 -1.54 11.09
C VAL A 199 0.54 -1.92 12.43
N LEU A 200 -0.34 -2.92 12.45
CA LEU A 200 -1.02 -3.36 13.68
C LEU A 200 -0.05 -3.94 14.71
N SER A 201 0.95 -4.70 14.25
CA SER A 201 1.99 -5.25 15.13
C SER A 201 2.85 -4.15 15.78
N LEU A 202 3.14 -3.09 15.06
CA LEU A 202 3.88 -1.94 15.60
C LEU A 202 3.03 -1.12 16.56
N LEU A 203 1.75 -0.87 16.24
CA LEU A 203 0.82 -0.21 17.15
C LEU A 203 0.62 -1.00 18.45
N ALA A 204 0.61 -2.32 18.38
CA ALA A 204 0.56 -3.17 19.55
C ALA A 204 1.82 -3.07 20.42
N ARG A 205 3.01 -2.95 19.81
CA ARG A 205 4.25 -2.74 20.56
C ARG A 205 4.27 -1.43 21.33
N VAL A 206 3.70 -0.38 20.75
CA VAL A 206 3.59 0.95 21.41
C VAL A 206 2.45 0.97 22.43
N GLY A 207 1.67 -0.11 22.54
CA GLY A 207 0.54 -0.21 23.48
C GLY A 207 -0.71 0.57 23.05
N VAL A 208 -0.80 0.96 21.78
CA VAL A 208 -1.98 1.68 21.23
C VAL A 208 -3.12 0.72 20.91
N VAL A 209 -2.80 -0.52 20.52
CA VAL A 209 -3.78 -1.54 20.12
C VAL A 209 -3.43 -2.85 20.81
N ASP A 210 -4.47 -3.54 21.30
CA ASP A 210 -4.36 -4.86 21.89
C ASP A 210 -5.14 -5.92 21.08
N SER A 211 -4.82 -7.21 21.30
CA SER A 211 -5.45 -8.32 20.61
C SER A 211 -6.93 -8.45 20.93
N LYS A 212 -7.36 -8.06 22.15
CA LYS A 212 -8.76 -8.06 22.58
C LYS A 212 -9.56 -7.02 21.80
N PHE A 213 -9.04 -5.79 21.70
CA PHE A 213 -9.65 -4.71 20.92
C PHE A 213 -9.86 -5.11 19.46
N LEU A 214 -8.84 -5.71 18.82
CA LEU A 214 -8.96 -6.17 17.43
C LEU A 214 -10.04 -7.24 17.28
N LYS A 215 -10.10 -8.23 18.19
CA LYS A 215 -11.11 -9.28 18.15
C LYS A 215 -12.54 -8.74 18.30
N GLU A 216 -12.76 -7.77 19.18
CA GLU A 216 -14.06 -7.15 19.39
C GLU A 216 -14.51 -6.32 18.18
N ARG A 217 -13.57 -5.76 17.43
CA ARG A 217 -13.84 -4.91 16.24
C ARG A 217 -13.96 -5.68 14.93
N ARG A 218 -13.82 -7.01 14.90
CA ARG A 218 -13.89 -7.84 13.68
C ARG A 218 -15.07 -7.50 12.78
N LYS A 219 -16.27 -7.38 13.33
CA LYS A 219 -17.50 -7.08 12.58
C LYS A 219 -17.40 -5.76 11.79
N TYR A 220 -16.79 -4.75 12.37
CA TYR A 220 -16.62 -3.45 11.71
C TYR A 220 -15.52 -3.52 10.62
N VAL A 221 -14.45 -4.24 10.90
CA VAL A 221 -13.35 -4.42 9.92
C VAL A 221 -13.83 -5.18 8.70
N VAL A 222 -14.67 -6.21 8.85
CA VAL A 222 -15.30 -6.92 7.73
C VAL A 222 -16.06 -5.94 6.84
N ILE A 223 -16.91 -5.09 7.43
CA ILE A 223 -17.69 -4.09 6.68
C ILE A 223 -16.74 -3.09 5.96
N ILE A 224 -15.71 -2.60 6.65
CA ILE A 224 -14.74 -1.67 6.08
C ILE A 224 -13.97 -2.32 4.91
N ILE A 225 -13.57 -3.59 5.04
CA ILE A 225 -12.88 -4.32 3.97
C ILE A 225 -13.78 -4.46 2.74
N PHE A 226 -15.04 -4.85 2.90
CA PHE A 226 -15.98 -4.96 1.78
C PHE A 226 -16.30 -3.60 1.16
N ALA A 227 -16.43 -2.54 1.96
CA ALA A 227 -16.61 -1.18 1.46
C ALA A 227 -15.38 -0.70 0.68
N ALA A 228 -14.18 -0.93 1.20
CA ALA A 228 -12.93 -0.60 0.51
C ALA A 228 -12.80 -1.41 -0.80
N ALA A 229 -13.13 -2.70 -0.77
CA ALA A 229 -13.14 -3.54 -1.95
C ALA A 229 -14.09 -2.97 -3.02
N ALA A 230 -15.31 -2.59 -2.67
CA ALA A 230 -16.29 -2.03 -3.59
C ALA A 230 -15.86 -0.69 -4.24
N ILE A 231 -15.03 0.10 -3.54
CA ILE A 231 -14.49 1.37 -4.07
C ILE A 231 -13.31 1.10 -5.03
N LEU A 232 -12.51 0.07 -4.75
CA LEU A 232 -11.29 -0.22 -5.48
C LEU A 232 -11.51 -1.06 -6.73
N THR A 233 -12.50 -1.97 -6.70
CA THR A 233 -12.86 -2.82 -7.84
C THR A 233 -14.02 -2.23 -8.63
N PRO A 234 -14.18 -2.61 -9.92
CA PRO A 234 -15.45 -2.44 -10.59
C PRO A 234 -16.58 -3.09 -9.77
N PRO A 235 -17.84 -2.66 -9.95
CA PRO A 235 -18.98 -3.19 -9.18
C PRO A 235 -19.33 -4.63 -9.62
N ASP A 236 -18.43 -5.58 -9.38
CA ASP A 236 -18.62 -7.00 -9.63
C ASP A 236 -18.33 -7.85 -8.39
N PRO A 237 -19.14 -8.89 -8.10
CA PRO A 237 -19.02 -9.69 -6.90
C PRO A 237 -17.72 -10.52 -6.85
N ILE A 238 -17.20 -10.95 -8.02
CA ILE A 238 -16.04 -11.86 -8.07
C ILE A 238 -14.77 -11.14 -7.70
N THR A 239 -14.50 -9.97 -8.29
CA THR A 239 -13.30 -9.20 -7.93
C THR A 239 -13.43 -8.62 -6.53
N GLN A 240 -14.62 -8.19 -6.11
CA GLN A 240 -14.85 -7.69 -4.76
C GLN A 240 -14.58 -8.76 -3.69
N ILE A 241 -15.12 -9.98 -3.85
CA ILE A 241 -14.88 -11.10 -2.93
C ILE A 241 -13.42 -11.55 -3.01
N GLY A 242 -12.87 -11.64 -4.23
CA GLY A 242 -11.47 -12.00 -4.47
C GLY A 242 -10.49 -11.02 -3.79
N LEU A 243 -10.88 -9.75 -3.62
CA LEU A 243 -10.13 -8.74 -2.87
C LEU A 243 -10.38 -8.86 -1.36
N ALA A 244 -11.62 -9.07 -0.96
CA ALA A 244 -11.98 -9.06 0.45
C ALA A 244 -11.39 -10.26 1.22
N ILE A 245 -11.36 -11.47 0.63
CA ILE A 245 -10.86 -12.69 1.29
C ILE A 245 -9.39 -12.55 1.73
N PRO A 246 -8.43 -12.19 0.86
CA PRO A 246 -7.04 -11.99 1.30
C PRO A 246 -6.90 -10.93 2.40
N LEU A 247 -7.67 -9.85 2.35
CA LEU A 247 -7.63 -8.81 3.37
C LEU A 247 -8.14 -9.30 4.72
N LEU A 248 -9.20 -10.13 4.74
CA LEU A 248 -9.68 -10.76 5.96
C LEU A 248 -8.65 -11.72 6.55
N ILE A 249 -7.98 -12.51 5.71
CA ILE A 249 -6.89 -13.39 6.15
C ILE A 249 -5.75 -12.56 6.75
N LEU A 250 -5.34 -11.47 6.11
CA LEU A 250 -4.30 -10.57 6.63
C LEU A 250 -4.70 -9.94 7.97
N TYR A 251 -5.96 -9.60 8.14
CA TYR A 251 -6.44 -9.09 9.42
C TYR A 251 -6.36 -10.13 10.54
N GLU A 252 -6.78 -11.38 10.29
CA GLU A 252 -6.66 -12.46 11.27
C GLU A 252 -5.19 -12.78 11.59
N LEU A 253 -4.30 -12.79 10.58
CA LEU A 253 -2.86 -12.91 10.79
C LEU A 253 -2.30 -11.75 11.64
N SER A 254 -2.84 -10.56 11.46
CA SER A 254 -2.47 -9.40 12.30
C SER A 254 -2.86 -9.61 13.76
N ILE A 255 -4.06 -10.12 14.04
CA ILE A 255 -4.50 -10.44 15.41
C ILE A 255 -3.58 -11.47 16.06
N ILE A 256 -3.19 -12.52 15.31
CA ILE A 256 -2.24 -13.54 15.80
C ILE A 256 -0.88 -12.90 16.12
N SER A 257 -0.36 -12.06 15.22
CA SER A 257 0.90 -11.36 15.41
C SER A 257 0.88 -10.46 16.65
N VAL A 258 -0.18 -9.67 16.82
CA VAL A 258 -0.38 -8.81 17.99
C VAL A 258 -0.41 -9.62 19.29
N ASN A 259 -1.16 -10.73 19.33
CA ASN A 259 -1.23 -11.61 20.51
C ASN A 259 0.15 -12.18 20.91
N ILE A 260 0.97 -12.56 19.90
CA ILE A 260 2.35 -13.05 20.15
C ILE A 260 3.22 -11.92 20.74
N ILE A 261 3.07 -10.71 20.24
CA ILE A 261 3.83 -9.54 20.73
C ILE A 261 3.45 -9.21 22.16
N GLU A 262 2.16 -9.16 22.50
CA GLU A 262 1.66 -8.91 23.84
C GLU A 262 2.21 -9.91 24.87
N LYS A 263 2.18 -11.21 24.53
CA LYS A 263 2.73 -12.26 25.39
C LYS A 263 4.23 -12.07 25.64
N LYS A 264 4.98 -11.59 24.64
CA LYS A 264 6.43 -11.32 24.81
C LYS A 264 6.69 -10.07 25.64
N VAL A 265 5.90 -9.02 25.46
CA VAL A 265 6.01 -7.77 26.24
C VAL A 265 5.69 -8.04 27.71
N ASN A 266 4.57 -8.74 28.00
CA ASN A 266 4.16 -9.07 29.37
C ASN A 266 5.11 -10.07 30.08
N LYS A 267 5.91 -10.85 29.34
CA LYS A 267 6.91 -11.74 29.91
C LYS A 267 8.21 -11.04 30.28
N ASN A 268 8.47 -9.88 29.67
CA ASN A 268 9.69 -9.10 29.88
C ASN A 268 9.45 -7.86 30.79
N ALA A 269 8.20 -7.58 31.17
CA ALA A 269 7.80 -6.60 32.18
C ALA A 269 7.65 -7.26 33.56
#